data_6064612f4fb4479fecdf3740a4df74c4
#
_entry.id   6064612f4fb4479fecdf3740a4df74c4
#
_cell.length_a   1.000
_cell.length_b   1.000
_cell.length_c   1.000
_cell.angle_alpha   90.00
_cell.angle_beta   90.00
_cell.angle_gamma   90.00
#
_symmetry.space_group_name_H-M   'P 1'
#
loop_
_entity.id
_entity.type
_entity.pdbx_description
1 polymer ?
#
loop_
_entity_poly.entity_id
_entity_poly.type
_entity_poly.pdbx_seq_one_letter_code
_entity_poly.pdbx_strand_id
1 'polypeptide(L)'
;MLYLNGGVQMKNYKKYIFDIDYTILIPDWSKEDDYFKLNIPLEEQEEFFKHKQDILNKYEHDFPKYDTKTLSDYFKKYGFTVTEDVINGWMLYNGETIVDEVVDGTLELFKYLKENDKEIVILTNWFSGTQIPRLKRVGLFQYINKIVAGEDAMKPTLKSFELAIGETKKEDCIMIGDSIRSDKAGADNAGIDCYIVDKNHTIKDLYEIIRSDENEVKKQL
;
A
#
# COMPACT_ATOMS: atom_id res chain seq x y z
N MET A 1 -3.08 -1.38 20.12
CA MET A 1 -3.55 -2.69 19.61
C MET A 1 -5.05 -2.71 19.79
N LEU A 2 -5.80 -2.24 18.78
CA LEU A 2 -7.26 -2.38 18.76
C LEU A 2 -7.61 -3.76 18.19
N TYR A 3 -7.49 -4.82 19.03
CA TYR A 3 -8.22 -6.05 18.79
C TYR A 3 -9.67 -5.75 19.17
N LEU A 4 -10.54 -5.65 18.18
CA LEU A 4 -11.98 -5.46 18.36
C LEU A 4 -12.62 -6.79 18.84
N ASN A 5 -12.33 -7.22 20.06
CA ASN A 5 -13.10 -8.21 20.76
C ASN A 5 -13.88 -7.50 21.89
N GLY A 6 -15.17 -7.26 21.64
CA GLY A 6 -16.14 -6.77 22.63
C GLY A 6 -16.34 -5.25 22.61
N GLY A 7 -17.16 -4.75 21.69
CA GLY A 7 -17.80 -3.43 21.80
C GLY A 7 -16.89 -2.21 21.84
N VAL A 8 -15.77 -2.22 21.14
CA VAL A 8 -14.85 -1.07 21.07
C VAL A 8 -15.40 -0.08 20.06
N GLN A 9 -15.86 1.05 20.54
CA GLN A 9 -16.21 2.22 19.75
C GLN A 9 -14.95 2.70 18.99
N MET A 10 -15.04 2.82 17.66
CA MET A 10 -13.94 3.28 16.85
C MET A 10 -13.82 4.80 16.97
N LYS A 11 -12.61 5.27 17.24
CA LYS A 11 -12.34 6.71 17.34
C LYS A 11 -12.63 7.41 16.00
N ASN A 12 -13.18 8.61 16.04
CA ASN A 12 -13.46 9.41 14.86
C ASN A 12 -12.15 10.05 14.33
N TYR A 13 -11.41 9.33 13.48
CA TYR A 13 -10.17 9.83 12.89
C TYR A 13 -10.45 10.90 11.82
N LYS A 14 -9.49 11.78 11.59
CA LYS A 14 -9.51 12.78 10.50
C LYS A 14 -8.79 12.29 9.26
N LYS A 15 -7.80 11.39 9.43
CA LYS A 15 -6.96 10.87 8.37
C LYS A 15 -6.90 9.35 8.43
N TYR A 16 -7.21 8.75 7.29
CA TYR A 16 -7.18 7.31 7.04
C TYR A 16 -6.05 7.01 6.05
N ILE A 17 -5.04 6.26 6.49
CA ILE A 17 -3.86 5.90 5.70
C ILE A 17 -4.03 4.45 5.28
N PHE A 18 -4.10 4.19 3.98
CA PHE A 18 -4.34 2.85 3.44
C PHE A 18 -3.10 2.31 2.72
N ASP A 19 -2.79 1.05 2.96
CA ASP A 19 -2.04 0.24 2.00
C ASP A 19 -2.90 -0.12 0.80
N ILE A 20 -2.30 -0.63 -0.28
CA ILE A 20 -3.00 -0.99 -1.52
C ILE A 20 -3.18 -2.50 -1.65
N ASP A 21 -2.06 -3.21 -1.85
CA ASP A 21 -2.05 -4.62 -2.25
C ASP A 21 -2.50 -5.51 -1.10
N TYR A 22 -3.50 -6.36 -1.36
CA TYR A 22 -4.17 -7.23 -0.37
C TYR A 22 -4.93 -6.49 0.75
N THR A 23 -4.97 -5.14 0.68
CA THR A 23 -5.73 -4.29 1.60
C THR A 23 -6.99 -3.75 0.93
N ILE A 24 -6.84 -2.95 -0.12
CA ILE A 24 -7.95 -2.34 -0.89
C ILE A 24 -8.07 -2.88 -2.30
N LEU A 25 -7.02 -3.50 -2.83
CA LEU A 25 -6.96 -4.18 -4.12
C LEU A 25 -6.37 -5.57 -3.97
N ILE A 26 -6.93 -6.55 -4.69
CA ILE A 26 -6.34 -7.87 -4.87
C ILE A 26 -5.75 -7.92 -6.28
N PRO A 27 -4.42 -7.84 -6.42
CA PRO A 27 -3.75 -7.81 -7.71
C PRO A 27 -3.58 -9.20 -8.31
N ASP A 28 -3.77 -9.31 -9.63
CA ASP A 28 -3.32 -10.45 -10.42
C ASP A 28 -1.91 -10.18 -10.98
N TRP A 29 -0.89 -10.75 -10.33
CA TRP A 29 0.52 -10.65 -10.72
C TRP A 29 0.93 -11.61 -11.83
N SER A 30 0.01 -12.36 -12.42
CA SER A 30 0.33 -13.43 -13.37
C SER A 30 1.14 -12.99 -14.60
N LYS A 31 1.07 -11.70 -14.96
CA LYS A 31 1.78 -11.11 -16.10
C LYS A 31 3.05 -10.35 -15.72
N GLU A 32 3.37 -10.24 -14.44
CA GLU A 32 4.51 -9.45 -13.96
C GLU A 32 5.83 -9.87 -14.62
N ASP A 33 6.03 -11.17 -14.76
CA ASP A 33 7.27 -11.74 -15.31
C ASP A 33 7.38 -11.59 -16.84
N ASP A 34 6.28 -11.34 -17.54
CA ASP A 34 6.29 -11.27 -19.01
C ASP A 34 7.15 -10.12 -19.53
N TYR A 35 7.22 -9.02 -18.78
CA TYR A 35 8.09 -7.91 -19.14
C TYR A 35 9.57 -8.29 -19.06
N PHE A 36 9.98 -8.99 -17.99
CA PHE A 36 11.36 -9.43 -17.84
C PHE A 36 11.77 -10.48 -18.89
N LYS A 37 10.87 -11.41 -19.27
CA LYS A 37 11.11 -12.39 -20.35
C LYS A 37 11.50 -11.74 -21.68
N LEU A 38 11.02 -10.52 -21.94
CA LEU A 38 11.31 -9.77 -23.16
C LEU A 38 12.52 -8.83 -23.05
N ASN A 39 12.98 -8.52 -21.84
CA ASN A 39 13.90 -7.40 -21.60
C ASN A 39 15.20 -7.79 -20.86
N ILE A 40 15.36 -9.06 -20.49
CA ILE A 40 16.63 -9.59 -19.94
C ILE A 40 17.15 -10.73 -20.81
N PRO A 41 18.49 -11.00 -20.82
CA PRO A 41 19.08 -12.08 -21.61
C PRO A 41 18.44 -13.44 -21.32
N LEU A 42 18.20 -14.24 -22.38
CA LEU A 42 17.52 -15.54 -22.24
C LEU A 42 18.29 -16.48 -21.30
N GLU A 43 19.61 -16.44 -21.37
CA GLU A 43 20.51 -17.25 -20.55
C GLU A 43 20.45 -16.90 -19.04
N GLU A 44 19.96 -15.72 -18.68
CA GLU A 44 19.81 -15.29 -17.28
C GLU A 44 18.42 -15.63 -16.72
N GLN A 45 17.39 -15.86 -17.54
CA GLN A 45 15.99 -15.89 -17.14
C GLN A 45 15.68 -16.94 -16.09
N GLU A 46 16.17 -18.18 -16.25
CA GLU A 46 15.89 -19.26 -15.30
C GLU A 46 16.35 -18.91 -13.87
N GLU A 47 17.60 -18.50 -13.73
CA GLU A 47 18.14 -18.10 -12.41
C GLU A 47 17.54 -16.78 -11.92
N PHE A 48 17.24 -15.84 -12.82
CA PHE A 48 16.59 -14.59 -12.47
C PHE A 48 15.22 -14.83 -11.81
N PHE A 49 14.33 -15.58 -12.46
CA PHE A 49 12.98 -15.82 -11.93
C PHE A 49 13.00 -16.63 -10.63
N LYS A 50 13.96 -17.50 -10.46
CA LYS A 50 14.17 -18.26 -9.23
C LYS A 50 14.57 -17.36 -8.05
N HIS A 51 15.31 -16.28 -8.29
CA HIS A 51 15.88 -15.43 -7.26
C HIS A 51 15.27 -14.02 -7.17
N LYS A 52 14.49 -13.61 -8.17
CA LYS A 52 13.92 -12.23 -8.26
C LYS A 52 13.27 -11.79 -6.95
N GLN A 53 12.37 -12.59 -6.40
CA GLN A 53 11.63 -12.22 -5.20
C GLN A 53 12.54 -12.11 -3.96
N ASP A 54 13.51 -13.01 -3.82
CA ASP A 54 14.48 -12.95 -2.72
C ASP A 54 15.37 -11.71 -2.80
N ILE A 55 15.74 -11.30 -4.03
CA ILE A 55 16.52 -10.08 -4.27
C ILE A 55 15.70 -8.85 -3.92
N LEU A 56 14.44 -8.78 -4.34
CA LEU A 56 13.53 -7.68 -4.00
C LEU A 56 13.31 -7.58 -2.48
N ASN A 57 13.04 -8.70 -1.80
CA ASN A 57 12.88 -8.73 -0.35
C ASN A 57 14.14 -8.26 0.39
N LYS A 58 15.33 -8.62 -0.09
CA LYS A 58 16.59 -8.14 0.47
C LYS A 58 16.82 -6.66 0.19
N TYR A 59 16.44 -6.19 -1.00
CA TYR A 59 16.51 -4.76 -1.32
C TYR A 59 15.65 -3.94 -0.35
N GLU A 60 14.41 -4.35 -0.11
CA GLU A 60 13.50 -3.69 0.84
C GLU A 60 14.01 -3.72 2.30
N HIS A 61 14.80 -4.74 2.65
CA HIS A 61 15.46 -4.78 3.95
C HIS A 61 16.67 -3.84 4.03
N ASP A 62 17.45 -3.74 2.95
CA ASP A 62 18.75 -3.03 2.93
C ASP A 62 18.59 -1.52 2.66
N PHE A 63 17.48 -1.10 2.02
CA PHE A 63 17.26 0.28 1.61
C PHE A 63 15.95 0.86 2.17
N PRO A 64 15.95 2.16 2.55
CA PRO A 64 14.76 2.81 3.14
C PRO A 64 13.74 3.27 2.10
N LYS A 65 14.06 3.21 0.81
CA LYS A 65 13.21 3.60 -0.31
C LYS A 65 13.60 2.89 -1.59
N TYR A 66 12.70 2.83 -2.54
CA TYR A 66 13.01 2.43 -3.91
C TYR A 66 13.69 3.57 -4.67
N ASP A 67 14.73 3.20 -5.42
CA ASP A 67 15.41 4.01 -6.40
C ASP A 67 15.80 3.12 -7.58
N THR A 68 15.40 3.48 -8.80
CA THR A 68 15.53 2.60 -9.98
C THR A 68 16.97 2.28 -10.32
N LYS A 69 17.87 3.27 -10.16
CA LYS A 69 19.31 3.07 -10.40
C LYS A 69 19.89 2.13 -9.34
N THR A 70 19.59 2.38 -8.06
CA THR A 70 20.09 1.56 -6.95
C THR A 70 19.57 0.13 -7.05
N LEU A 71 18.29 -0.06 -7.42
CA LEU A 71 17.72 -1.38 -7.64
C LEU A 71 18.37 -2.10 -8.84
N SER A 72 18.65 -1.38 -9.95
CA SER A 72 19.41 -1.92 -11.08
C SER A 72 20.80 -2.38 -10.65
N ASP A 73 21.54 -1.54 -9.91
CA ASP A 73 22.89 -1.88 -9.42
C ASP A 73 22.81 -3.06 -8.42
N TYR A 74 21.73 -3.18 -7.68
CA TYR A 74 21.50 -4.31 -6.77
C TYR A 74 21.28 -5.62 -7.53
N PHE A 75 20.47 -5.66 -8.59
CA PHE A 75 20.33 -6.83 -9.46
C PHE A 75 21.66 -7.23 -10.11
N LYS A 76 22.45 -6.25 -10.56
CA LYS A 76 23.81 -6.51 -11.12
C LYS A 76 24.75 -7.16 -10.12
N LYS A 77 24.67 -6.80 -8.83
CA LYS A 77 25.44 -7.43 -7.75
C LYS A 77 25.15 -8.94 -7.63
N TYR A 78 23.96 -9.37 -8.01
CA TYR A 78 23.56 -10.78 -8.06
C TYR A 78 23.81 -11.43 -9.44
N GLY A 79 24.44 -10.71 -10.37
CA GLY A 79 24.84 -11.23 -11.68
C GLY A 79 23.79 -11.08 -12.78
N PHE A 80 22.75 -10.29 -12.59
CA PHE A 80 21.66 -10.10 -13.56
C PHE A 80 21.77 -8.79 -14.33
N THR A 81 21.53 -8.84 -15.64
CA THR A 81 21.55 -7.68 -16.53
C THR A 81 20.18 -6.95 -16.52
N VAL A 82 19.83 -6.41 -15.36
CA VAL A 82 18.61 -5.59 -15.20
C VAL A 82 19.02 -4.12 -15.14
N THR A 83 18.83 -3.41 -16.27
CA THR A 83 19.17 -2.00 -16.36
C THR A 83 18.12 -1.11 -15.69
N GLU A 84 18.44 0.16 -15.44
CA GLU A 84 17.49 1.14 -14.94
C GLU A 84 16.29 1.32 -15.90
N ASP A 85 16.52 1.29 -17.21
CA ASP A 85 15.45 1.36 -18.22
C ASP A 85 14.51 0.15 -18.14
N VAL A 86 15.06 -1.05 -17.88
CA VAL A 86 14.26 -2.28 -17.67
C VAL A 86 13.39 -2.12 -16.43
N ILE A 87 13.91 -1.57 -15.33
CA ILE A 87 13.11 -1.33 -14.11
C ILE A 87 12.01 -0.30 -14.36
N ASN A 88 12.35 0.82 -15.01
CA ASN A 88 11.37 1.86 -15.36
C ASN A 88 10.26 1.32 -16.26
N GLY A 89 10.63 0.54 -17.27
CA GLY A 89 9.65 -0.11 -18.16
C GLY A 89 8.79 -1.14 -17.43
N TRP A 90 9.37 -1.93 -16.52
CA TRP A 90 8.64 -2.91 -15.70
C TRP A 90 7.59 -2.23 -14.79
N MET A 91 7.93 -1.10 -14.14
CA MET A 91 6.98 -0.33 -13.35
C MET A 91 5.76 0.11 -14.20
N LEU A 92 6.03 0.69 -15.38
CA LEU A 92 4.97 1.16 -16.27
C LEU A 92 4.13 -0.01 -16.80
N TYR A 93 4.79 -1.11 -17.22
CA TYR A 93 4.12 -2.32 -17.68
C TYR A 93 3.18 -2.89 -16.61
N ASN A 94 3.63 -2.99 -15.38
CA ASN A 94 2.81 -3.46 -14.26
C ASN A 94 1.62 -2.51 -14.00
N GLY A 95 1.83 -1.20 -14.07
CA GLY A 95 0.77 -0.22 -13.94
C GLY A 95 -0.36 -0.41 -14.96
N GLU A 96 -0.02 -0.82 -16.19
CA GLU A 96 -0.97 -1.02 -17.28
C GLU A 96 -1.57 -2.43 -17.31
N THR A 97 -0.85 -3.46 -16.89
CA THR A 97 -1.23 -4.86 -17.14
C THR A 97 -1.78 -5.61 -15.92
N ILE A 98 -1.44 -5.20 -14.70
CA ILE A 98 -2.01 -5.81 -13.49
C ILE A 98 -3.52 -5.58 -13.49
N VAL A 99 -4.26 -6.67 -13.37
CA VAL A 99 -5.72 -6.62 -13.18
C VAL A 99 -6.01 -6.69 -11.70
N ASP A 100 -6.83 -5.75 -11.24
CA ASP A 100 -7.16 -5.62 -9.83
C ASP A 100 -8.62 -5.95 -9.57
N GLU A 101 -8.89 -6.75 -8.54
CA GLU A 101 -10.19 -6.83 -7.90
C GLU A 101 -10.24 -5.84 -6.72
N VAL A 102 -11.27 -4.99 -6.70
CA VAL A 102 -11.48 -4.07 -5.56
C VAL A 102 -12.06 -4.86 -4.39
N VAL A 103 -11.40 -4.75 -3.23
CA VAL A 103 -11.86 -5.42 -2.00
C VAL A 103 -13.24 -4.90 -1.60
N ASP A 104 -14.16 -5.81 -1.25
CA ASP A 104 -15.55 -5.50 -0.88
C ASP A 104 -15.60 -4.45 0.25
N GLY A 105 -16.46 -3.44 0.08
CA GLY A 105 -16.62 -2.32 1.00
C GLY A 105 -15.66 -1.15 0.78
N THR A 106 -14.60 -1.30 -0.06
CA THR A 106 -13.61 -0.24 -0.27
C THR A 106 -14.21 1.01 -0.91
N LEU A 107 -14.99 0.84 -1.97
CA LEU A 107 -15.58 1.99 -2.68
C LEU A 107 -16.58 2.74 -1.79
N GLU A 108 -17.40 2.00 -1.04
CA GLU A 108 -18.36 2.54 -0.09
C GLU A 108 -17.66 3.30 1.04
N LEU A 109 -16.60 2.72 1.60
CA LEU A 109 -15.78 3.36 2.63
C LEU A 109 -15.15 4.65 2.11
N PHE A 110 -14.53 4.63 0.92
CA PHE A 110 -13.86 5.82 0.37
C PHE A 110 -14.84 6.95 0.08
N LYS A 111 -16.03 6.63 -0.47
CA LYS A 111 -17.10 7.61 -0.67
C LYS A 111 -17.53 8.21 0.66
N TYR A 112 -17.82 7.35 1.64
CA TYR A 112 -18.27 7.77 2.97
C TYR A 112 -17.24 8.68 3.66
N LEU A 113 -15.97 8.30 3.65
CA LEU A 113 -14.90 9.11 4.23
C LEU A 113 -14.83 10.49 3.55
N LYS A 114 -14.93 10.54 2.22
CA LYS A 114 -14.91 11.79 1.45
C LYS A 114 -16.12 12.69 1.76
N GLU A 115 -17.31 12.11 1.87
CA GLU A 115 -18.55 12.83 2.19
C GLU A 115 -18.57 13.37 3.63
N ASN A 116 -17.73 12.82 4.52
CA ASN A 116 -17.58 13.26 5.90
C ASN A 116 -16.25 14.02 6.14
N ASP A 117 -15.68 14.63 5.10
CA ASP A 117 -14.48 15.49 5.15
C ASP A 117 -13.24 14.80 5.76
N LYS A 118 -13.12 13.48 5.58
CA LYS A 118 -11.93 12.73 6.01
C LYS A 118 -10.87 12.73 4.92
N GLU A 119 -9.61 12.79 5.34
CA GLU A 119 -8.47 12.62 4.43
C GLU A 119 -8.18 11.15 4.18
N ILE A 120 -8.03 10.80 2.90
CA ILE A 120 -7.58 9.49 2.45
C ILE A 120 -6.17 9.60 1.89
N VAL A 121 -5.23 8.93 2.53
CA VAL A 121 -3.82 8.87 2.11
C VAL A 121 -3.46 7.44 1.76
N ILE A 122 -2.78 7.25 0.66
CA ILE A 122 -2.17 5.95 0.32
C ILE A 122 -0.73 5.93 0.81
N LEU A 123 -0.33 4.83 1.45
CA LEU A 123 1.04 4.54 1.85
C LEU A 123 1.41 3.12 1.38
N THR A 124 2.17 3.03 0.31
CA THR A 124 2.55 1.78 -0.35
C THR A 124 4.06 1.63 -0.48
N ASN A 125 4.57 0.39 -0.42
CA ASN A 125 5.99 0.12 -0.68
C ASN A 125 6.33 0.04 -2.17
N TRP A 126 5.33 0.07 -3.04
CA TRP A 126 5.57 -0.03 -4.47
C TRP A 126 5.64 1.35 -5.15
N PHE A 127 6.13 1.38 -6.38
CA PHE A 127 6.30 2.62 -7.15
C PHE A 127 4.97 3.30 -7.50
N SER A 128 4.93 4.62 -7.41
CA SER A 128 3.77 5.44 -7.83
C SER A 128 3.42 5.24 -9.30
N GLY A 129 4.43 5.03 -10.16
CA GLY A 129 4.24 4.72 -11.58
C GLY A 129 3.44 3.44 -11.85
N THR A 130 3.49 2.47 -10.94
CA THR A 130 2.64 1.26 -10.98
C THR A 130 1.29 1.49 -10.31
N GLN A 131 1.26 2.12 -9.14
CA GLN A 131 0.06 2.19 -8.30
C GLN A 131 -0.98 3.18 -8.81
N ILE A 132 -0.56 4.35 -9.33
CA ILE A 132 -1.49 5.39 -9.79
C ILE A 132 -2.37 4.92 -10.98
N PRO A 133 -1.83 4.29 -12.03
CA PRO A 133 -2.67 3.75 -13.12
C PRO A 133 -3.70 2.73 -12.63
N ARG A 134 -3.31 1.84 -11.71
CA ARG A 134 -4.19 0.83 -11.09
C ARG A 134 -5.36 1.50 -10.34
N LEU A 135 -5.06 2.42 -9.44
CA LEU A 135 -6.06 3.19 -8.68
C LEU A 135 -7.01 4.00 -9.57
N LYS A 136 -6.49 4.56 -10.68
CA LYS A 136 -7.32 5.27 -11.68
C LYS A 136 -8.26 4.32 -12.41
N ARG A 137 -7.77 3.16 -12.83
CA ARG A 137 -8.54 2.16 -13.58
C ARG A 137 -9.74 1.63 -12.78
N VAL A 138 -9.56 1.42 -11.47
CA VAL A 138 -10.63 0.96 -10.58
C VAL A 138 -11.49 2.11 -10.00
N GLY A 139 -11.19 3.38 -10.36
CA GLY A 139 -11.99 4.54 -9.96
C GLY A 139 -11.79 5.01 -8.52
N LEU A 140 -10.76 4.52 -7.80
CA LEU A 140 -10.47 4.93 -6.42
C LEU A 140 -9.67 6.23 -6.33
N PHE A 141 -8.86 6.53 -7.35
CA PHE A 141 -7.93 7.67 -7.34
C PHE A 141 -8.60 9.02 -7.05
N GLN A 142 -9.85 9.20 -7.47
CA GLN A 142 -10.61 10.45 -7.28
C GLN A 142 -10.91 10.79 -5.80
N TYR A 143 -10.84 9.82 -4.90
CA TYR A 143 -11.08 10.00 -3.46
C TYR A 143 -9.81 10.29 -2.68
N ILE A 144 -8.65 10.03 -3.27
CA ILE A 144 -7.34 10.05 -2.60
C ILE A 144 -6.81 11.50 -2.53
N ASN A 145 -6.40 11.91 -1.34
CA ASN A 145 -5.82 13.24 -1.10
C ASN A 145 -4.30 13.24 -1.34
N LYS A 146 -3.61 12.13 -1.05
CA LYS A 146 -2.16 12.02 -1.17
C LYS A 146 -1.74 10.56 -1.37
N ILE A 147 -0.63 10.37 -2.08
CA ILE A 147 0.07 9.08 -2.19
C ILE A 147 1.49 9.27 -1.70
N VAL A 148 1.94 8.38 -0.83
CA VAL A 148 3.33 8.19 -0.42
C VAL A 148 3.73 6.79 -0.92
N ALA A 149 4.65 6.74 -1.84
CA ALA A 149 5.06 5.52 -2.53
C ALA A 149 6.48 5.08 -2.14
N GLY A 150 6.91 3.93 -2.61
CA GLY A 150 8.20 3.34 -2.25
C GLY A 150 9.40 4.22 -2.59
N GLU A 151 9.32 5.05 -3.62
CA GLU A 151 10.36 6.02 -3.99
C GLU A 151 10.47 7.20 -3.03
N ASP A 152 9.42 7.52 -2.26
CA ASP A 152 9.48 8.53 -1.21
C ASP A 152 10.12 7.95 0.06
N ALA A 153 9.55 6.87 0.57
CA ALA A 153 10.05 6.08 1.69
C ALA A 153 9.23 4.78 1.85
N MET A 154 9.86 3.66 2.19
CA MET A 154 9.19 2.38 2.40
C MET A 154 8.77 2.16 3.86
N LYS A 155 7.61 1.53 4.06
CA LYS A 155 7.19 0.95 5.33
C LYS A 155 8.14 -0.21 5.73
N PRO A 156 8.45 -0.41 7.01
CA PRO A 156 7.94 0.24 8.22
C PRO A 156 8.75 1.46 8.70
N THR A 157 9.50 2.14 7.82
CA THR A 157 10.34 3.27 8.23
C THR A 157 9.48 4.39 8.85
N LEU A 158 9.98 5.02 9.90
CA LEU A 158 9.30 6.18 10.51
C LEU A 158 9.07 7.28 9.48
N LYS A 159 10.00 7.47 8.55
CA LYS A 159 9.92 8.49 7.50
C LYS A 159 8.70 8.33 6.60
N SER A 160 8.34 7.11 6.22
CA SER A 160 7.17 6.85 5.38
C SER A 160 5.86 7.24 6.09
N PHE A 161 5.76 6.94 7.37
CA PHE A 161 4.61 7.32 8.20
C PHE A 161 4.58 8.82 8.47
N GLU A 162 5.70 9.48 8.74
CA GLU A 162 5.78 10.94 8.86
C GLU A 162 5.28 11.64 7.60
N LEU A 163 5.65 11.15 6.42
CA LEU A 163 5.18 11.67 5.15
C LEU A 163 3.66 11.48 4.96
N ALA A 164 3.11 10.35 5.40
CA ALA A 164 1.68 10.06 5.29
C ALA A 164 0.86 10.86 6.31
N ILE A 165 1.32 10.97 7.55
CA ILE A 165 0.67 11.74 8.64
C ILE A 165 0.67 13.24 8.30
N GLY A 166 1.82 13.77 7.83
CA GLY A 166 1.98 15.20 7.55
C GLY A 166 1.75 16.05 8.79
N GLU A 167 0.91 17.07 8.67
CA GLU A 167 0.60 18.01 9.76
C GLU A 167 -0.56 17.55 10.68
N THR A 168 -1.21 16.45 10.35
CA THR A 168 -2.32 15.90 11.15
C THR A 168 -1.76 15.35 12.46
N LYS A 169 -2.47 15.55 13.56
CA LYS A 169 -2.07 14.98 14.85
C LYS A 169 -2.11 13.46 14.78
N LYS A 170 -1.15 12.80 15.41
CA LYS A 170 -1.04 11.34 15.41
C LYS A 170 -2.29 10.64 15.93
N GLU A 171 -2.87 11.20 17.01
CA GLU A 171 -4.12 10.70 17.58
C GLU A 171 -5.33 10.78 16.65
N ASP A 172 -5.26 11.59 15.59
CA ASP A 172 -6.30 11.75 14.57
C ASP A 172 -6.03 10.91 13.31
N CYS A 173 -5.00 10.05 13.33
CA CYS A 173 -4.60 9.20 12.20
C CYS A 173 -4.76 7.72 12.52
N ILE A 174 -5.13 6.93 11.49
CA ILE A 174 -5.15 5.47 11.56
C ILE A 174 -4.53 4.88 10.30
N MET A 175 -3.70 3.83 10.46
CA MET A 175 -3.22 2.99 9.37
C MET A 175 -4.18 1.82 9.15
N ILE A 176 -4.50 1.52 7.89
CA ILE A 176 -5.27 0.36 7.45
C ILE A 176 -4.39 -0.43 6.47
N GLY A 177 -4.05 -1.67 6.80
CA GLY A 177 -3.19 -2.52 5.99
C GLY A 177 -3.29 -3.99 6.39
N ASP A 178 -2.69 -4.88 5.60
CA ASP A 178 -2.73 -6.34 5.84
C ASP A 178 -1.44 -6.87 6.50
N SER A 179 -0.35 -6.11 6.43
CA SER A 179 0.97 -6.57 6.86
C SER A 179 1.31 -6.20 8.29
N ILE A 180 1.47 -7.24 9.15
CA ILE A 180 2.00 -7.03 10.51
C ILE A 180 3.41 -6.46 10.48
N ARG A 181 4.23 -6.87 9.49
CA ARG A 181 5.65 -6.49 9.39
C ARG A 181 5.85 -5.06 8.92
N SER A 182 5.03 -4.56 8.01
CA SER A 182 5.17 -3.23 7.41
C SER A 182 4.16 -2.23 7.97
N ASP A 183 2.87 -2.55 7.95
CA ASP A 183 1.82 -1.61 8.33
C ASP A 183 1.70 -1.47 9.85
N LYS A 184 1.52 -2.61 10.55
CA LYS A 184 1.38 -2.60 12.00
C LYS A 184 2.63 -2.12 12.70
N ALA A 185 3.80 -2.70 12.36
CA ALA A 185 5.06 -2.30 12.97
C ALA A 185 5.40 -0.84 12.71
N GLY A 186 5.13 -0.34 11.49
CA GLY A 186 5.36 1.06 11.14
C GLY A 186 4.40 2.01 11.86
N ALA A 187 3.11 1.66 11.97
CA ALA A 187 2.13 2.43 12.73
C ALA A 187 2.50 2.52 14.22
N ASP A 188 2.92 1.39 14.83
CA ASP A 188 3.40 1.37 16.22
C ASP A 188 4.61 2.28 16.42
N ASN A 189 5.59 2.21 15.52
CA ASN A 189 6.77 3.07 15.56
C ASN A 189 6.43 4.56 15.39
N ALA A 190 5.42 4.86 14.57
CA ALA A 190 4.95 6.22 14.35
C ALA A 190 4.05 6.74 15.49
N GLY A 191 3.50 5.84 16.31
CA GLY A 191 2.60 6.15 17.42
C GLY A 191 1.19 6.54 16.94
N ILE A 192 0.70 5.85 15.89
CA ILE A 192 -0.68 5.95 15.39
C ILE A 192 -1.41 4.61 15.56
N ASP A 193 -2.72 4.67 15.56
CA ASP A 193 -3.56 3.48 15.58
C ASP A 193 -3.46 2.69 14.27
N CYS A 194 -3.72 1.37 14.30
CA CYS A 194 -3.68 0.51 13.14
C CYS A 194 -4.85 -0.49 13.15
N TYR A 195 -5.51 -0.62 11.99
CA TYR A 195 -6.48 -1.66 11.70
C TYR A 195 -5.85 -2.65 10.72
N ILE A 196 -5.70 -3.91 11.15
CA ILE A 196 -5.17 -4.97 10.29
C ILE A 196 -6.32 -5.67 9.59
N VAL A 197 -6.27 -5.63 8.26
CA VAL A 197 -7.19 -6.32 7.38
C VAL A 197 -6.79 -7.79 7.29
N ASP A 198 -7.73 -8.67 7.61
CA ASP A 198 -7.59 -10.13 7.46
C ASP A 198 -8.96 -10.77 7.18
N LYS A 199 -9.02 -12.10 7.17
CA LYS A 199 -10.28 -12.84 6.94
C LYS A 199 -11.38 -12.59 7.99
N ASN A 200 -11.03 -12.08 9.18
CA ASN A 200 -11.96 -11.83 10.30
C ASN A 200 -12.21 -10.32 10.51
N HIS A 201 -11.41 -9.47 9.86
CA HIS A 201 -11.43 -8.02 9.98
C HIS A 201 -11.31 -7.42 8.58
N THR A 202 -12.42 -7.33 7.88
CA THR A 202 -12.45 -6.90 6.48
C THR A 202 -12.60 -5.39 6.35
N ILE A 203 -12.37 -4.84 5.15
CA ILE A 203 -12.67 -3.42 4.85
C ILE A 203 -14.16 -3.13 5.03
N LYS A 204 -15.01 -4.09 4.72
CA LYS A 204 -16.47 -3.96 4.92
C LYS A 204 -16.83 -3.85 6.39
N ASP A 205 -16.21 -4.66 7.26
CA ASP A 205 -16.41 -4.55 8.71
C ASP A 205 -15.96 -3.19 9.22
N LEU A 206 -14.81 -2.71 8.75
CA LEU A 206 -14.30 -1.37 9.08
C LEU A 206 -15.30 -0.28 8.68
N TYR A 207 -15.86 -0.36 7.48
CA TYR A 207 -16.88 0.58 7.00
C TYR A 207 -18.12 0.58 7.89
N GLU A 208 -18.65 -0.59 8.25
CA GLU A 208 -19.85 -0.71 9.11
C GLU A 208 -19.59 -0.15 10.51
N ILE A 209 -18.41 -0.38 11.08
CA ILE A 209 -18.00 0.16 12.39
C ILE A 209 -17.98 1.69 12.34
N ILE A 210 -17.27 2.29 11.38
CA ILE A 210 -17.14 3.74 11.24
C ILE A 210 -18.54 4.39 11.09
N ARG A 211 -19.39 3.79 10.26
CA ARG A 211 -20.75 4.30 10.00
C ARG A 211 -21.66 4.21 11.21
N SER A 212 -21.55 3.15 12.02
CA SER A 212 -22.39 2.97 13.21
C SER A 212 -22.02 3.96 14.31
N ASP A 213 -20.75 4.16 14.58
CA ASP A 213 -20.26 5.04 15.63
C ASP A 213 -20.61 6.52 15.38
N GLU A 214 -20.54 6.99 14.13
CA GLU A 214 -20.95 8.36 13.79
C GLU A 214 -22.47 8.56 13.93
N ASN A 215 -23.28 7.53 13.66
CA ASN A 215 -24.73 7.60 13.85
C ASN A 215 -25.14 7.64 15.33
N GLU A 216 -24.38 7.01 16.22
CA GLU A 216 -24.61 7.09 17.67
C GLU A 216 -24.26 8.47 18.21
N VAL A 217 -23.16 9.07 17.76
CA VAL A 217 -22.76 10.44 18.13
C VAL A 217 -23.78 11.47 17.66
N LYS A 218 -24.34 11.34 16.44
CA LYS A 218 -25.37 12.24 15.90
C LYS A 218 -26.72 12.12 16.62
N LYS A 219 -27.02 11.03 17.32
CA LYS A 219 -28.24 10.85 18.12
C LYS A 219 -28.13 11.43 19.54
N GLN A 220 -26.91 11.74 20.00
CA GLN A 220 -26.66 12.28 21.33
C GLN A 220 -26.51 13.82 21.35
N LEU A 221 -26.51 14.46 20.17
CA LEU A 221 -26.50 15.90 19.94
C LEU A 221 -27.90 16.42 19.59
#